data_d36cc937690e895f2e88f98d787533f1
#
_entry.id   d36cc937690e895f2e88f98d787533f1
#
_cell.length_a   1.000
_cell.length_b   1.000
_cell.length_c   1.000
_cell.angle_alpha   90.00
_cell.angle_beta   90.00
_cell.angle_gamma   90.00
#
_symmetry.space_group_name_H-M   'P 1'
#
loop_
_entity.id
_entity.type
_entity.pdbx_description
1 polymer ?
#
loop_
_entity_poly.entity_id
_entity_poly.type
_entity_poly.pdbx_seq_one_letter_code
_entity_poly.pdbx_strand_id
1 'polypeptide(L)'
;MSYVEQLTPQMLAYSKEFADNGKINWLPYVMYFHPYNHRSSVVNTDSRGFRYSNACGKIYSVGDCSQLNSCRIIAGSSTVFGIGASADCHTLASRMSINDPHTSPWINFGGRSFNSTQEMILFSLNRHLLPEIDEVVLMSGFNDLGLARLPARFRQEHGAFFMGNQFHSAMQSFQETRVSRWVSRRKAVEHDDVPSLEEQISYAVELTRRNLSNWSALCSDMKAPLTFVLQPLANWVRVRGAKEEELLFAEREKLGGFAQHYGDILSQETYETYRDKLAAACDELGISFIDLTSAIQDSISDDLWLFVDRIHFTDEGHDIVARILIEQLAMKKRKS
;
A
#
# COMPACT_ATOMS: atom_id res chain seq x y z
N MET A 1 30.34 -3.12 4.20
CA MET A 1 29.02 -2.68 4.71
C MET A 1 28.24 -2.23 3.48
N SER A 2 27.06 -2.75 3.26
CA SER A 2 26.23 -2.40 2.10
C SER A 2 25.65 -0.99 2.23
N TYR A 3 25.22 -0.38 1.13
CA TYR A 3 24.53 0.91 1.18
C TYR A 3 23.19 0.80 1.92
N VAL A 4 22.49 -0.34 1.78
CA VAL A 4 21.26 -0.61 2.52
C VAL A 4 21.50 -0.60 4.03
N GLU A 5 22.62 -1.19 4.51
CA GLU A 5 22.98 -1.17 5.92
C GLU A 5 23.33 0.23 6.44
N GLN A 6 23.98 1.04 5.60
CA GLN A 6 24.44 2.38 5.99
C GLN A 6 23.33 3.44 5.95
N LEU A 7 22.56 3.45 4.85
CA LEU A 7 21.60 4.50 4.57
C LEU A 7 20.20 4.18 5.13
N THR A 8 19.83 2.90 5.18
CA THR A 8 18.49 2.47 5.61
C THR A 8 18.53 1.41 6.71
N PRO A 9 19.18 1.66 7.88
CA PRO A 9 19.26 0.69 8.96
C PRO A 9 17.89 0.25 9.48
N GLN A 10 16.87 1.11 9.39
CA GLN A 10 15.49 0.77 9.72
C GLN A 10 14.92 -0.33 8.81
N MET A 11 15.36 -0.43 7.56
CA MET A 11 14.94 -1.50 6.65
C MET A 11 15.50 -2.87 7.05
N LEU A 12 16.70 -2.91 7.62
CA LEU A 12 17.26 -4.12 8.20
C LEU A 12 16.51 -4.53 9.48
N ALA A 13 16.23 -3.56 10.37
CA ALA A 13 15.43 -3.79 11.55
C ALA A 13 14.03 -4.29 11.18
N TYR A 14 13.38 -3.65 10.20
CA TYR A 14 12.11 -4.09 9.66
C TYR A 14 12.16 -5.55 9.15
N SER A 15 13.16 -5.90 8.35
CA SER A 15 13.34 -7.26 7.84
C SER A 15 13.49 -8.26 8.98
N LYS A 16 14.44 -8.05 9.88
CA LYS A 16 14.77 -8.97 10.97
C LYS A 16 13.68 -9.09 12.05
N GLU A 17 13.09 -7.97 12.45
CA GLU A 17 12.19 -7.91 13.59
C GLU A 17 10.73 -8.15 13.23
N PHE A 18 10.33 -7.86 11.98
CA PHE A 18 8.95 -7.90 11.55
C PHE A 18 8.71 -8.78 10.31
N ALA A 19 9.37 -8.53 9.18
CA ALA A 19 9.05 -9.19 7.91
C ALA A 19 9.47 -10.66 7.87
N ASP A 20 10.68 -10.97 8.36
CA ASP A 20 11.30 -12.30 8.22
C ASP A 20 11.10 -13.23 9.41
N ASN A 21 10.36 -12.80 10.43
CA ASN A 21 10.14 -13.61 11.63
C ASN A 21 9.10 -14.74 11.46
N GLY A 22 8.58 -14.93 10.24
CA GLY A 22 7.66 -16.02 9.87
C GLY A 22 6.25 -15.93 10.49
N LYS A 23 5.94 -14.85 11.20
CA LYS A 23 4.66 -14.69 11.89
C LYS A 23 3.66 -13.98 10.97
N ILE A 24 3.18 -14.68 9.95
CA ILE A 24 2.08 -14.22 9.10
C ILE A 24 0.79 -14.80 9.65
N ASN A 25 -0.20 -13.94 9.88
CA ASN A 25 -1.55 -14.39 10.19
C ASN A 25 -2.29 -14.65 8.87
N TRP A 26 -2.59 -15.91 8.60
CA TRP A 26 -3.46 -16.27 7.49
C TRP A 26 -4.91 -16.01 7.90
N LEU A 27 -5.55 -15.07 7.24
CA LEU A 27 -6.92 -14.66 7.54
C LEU A 27 -7.87 -15.04 6.39
N PRO A 28 -9.08 -15.56 6.71
CA PRO A 28 -10.12 -15.69 5.72
C PRO A 28 -10.38 -14.35 5.01
N TYR A 29 -10.69 -14.41 3.72
CA TYR A 29 -11.05 -13.30 2.83
C TYR A 29 -9.93 -12.34 2.43
N VAL A 30 -9.06 -11.90 3.35
CA VAL A 30 -7.91 -11.03 3.04
C VAL A 30 -6.61 -11.81 2.80
N MET A 31 -6.64 -13.12 2.94
CA MET A 31 -5.55 -14.07 2.79
C MET A 31 -4.54 -14.03 3.91
N TYR A 32 -3.98 -12.88 4.25
CA TYR A 32 -2.99 -12.72 5.31
C TYR A 32 -3.06 -11.32 5.91
N PHE A 33 -2.54 -11.18 7.14
CA PHE A 33 -2.39 -9.89 7.79
C PHE A 33 -1.19 -9.88 8.73
N HIS A 34 -0.96 -8.75 9.38
CA HIS A 34 0.21 -8.54 10.22
C HIS A 34 0.11 -9.31 11.55
N PRO A 35 1.27 -9.58 12.21
CA PRO A 35 1.29 -10.15 13.55
C PRO A 35 0.52 -9.31 14.56
N TYR A 36 -0.21 -9.97 15.47
CA TYR A 36 -0.95 -9.32 16.55
C TYR A 36 -0.01 -8.93 17.70
N ASN A 37 -0.25 -7.78 18.32
CA ASN A 37 0.51 -7.29 19.47
C ASN A 37 2.03 -7.31 19.24
N HIS A 38 2.46 -7.11 18.00
CA HIS A 38 3.88 -7.06 17.68
C HIS A 38 4.50 -5.82 18.30
N ARG A 39 5.74 -5.98 18.81
CA ARG A 39 6.56 -4.88 19.36
C ARG A 39 7.97 -5.00 18.83
N SER A 40 8.44 -3.93 18.21
CA SER A 40 9.82 -3.80 17.75
C SER A 40 10.25 -2.33 17.76
N SER A 41 11.48 -2.08 17.37
CA SER A 41 12.00 -0.71 17.27
C SER A 41 11.35 0.08 16.15
N VAL A 42 10.84 -0.58 15.10
CA VAL A 42 10.36 0.07 13.86
C VAL A 42 8.86 -0.09 13.62
N VAL A 43 8.25 -1.21 14.05
CA VAL A 43 6.83 -1.50 13.81
C VAL A 43 6.18 -2.00 15.09
N ASN A 44 5.07 -1.36 15.46
CA ASN A 44 4.23 -1.85 16.55
C ASN A 44 2.79 -1.99 16.05
N THR A 45 2.15 -3.12 16.36
CA THR A 45 0.78 -3.41 15.97
C THR A 45 -0.11 -3.65 17.18
N ASP A 46 -1.40 -3.42 17.01
CA ASP A 46 -2.42 -3.67 18.02
C ASP A 46 -2.80 -5.17 18.13
N SER A 47 -3.79 -5.47 18.94
CA SER A 47 -4.31 -6.83 19.15
C SER A 47 -4.96 -7.45 17.90
N ARG A 48 -5.12 -6.69 16.84
CA ARG A 48 -5.70 -7.13 15.55
C ARG A 48 -4.71 -7.08 14.39
N GLY A 49 -3.47 -6.57 14.63
CA GLY A 49 -2.43 -6.47 13.62
C GLY A 49 -2.37 -5.12 12.89
N PHE A 50 -3.16 -4.13 13.26
CA PHE A 50 -3.05 -2.79 12.69
C PHE A 50 -1.88 -2.03 13.30
N ARG A 51 -1.11 -1.36 12.45
CA ARG A 51 0.01 -0.52 12.87
C ARG A 51 -0.50 0.73 13.58
N TYR A 52 0.17 1.12 14.66
CA TYR A 52 -0.14 2.36 15.38
C TYR A 52 0.18 3.60 14.56
N SER A 53 -0.63 4.65 14.78
CA SER A 53 -0.40 6.02 14.31
C SER A 53 -0.25 6.93 15.51
N ASN A 54 0.59 7.96 15.39
CA ASN A 54 0.78 8.98 16.41
C ASN A 54 0.06 10.28 16.02
N ALA A 55 -0.71 10.81 16.97
CA ALA A 55 -1.34 12.13 16.83
C ALA A 55 -1.27 12.87 18.17
N CYS A 56 -0.69 14.08 18.17
CA CYS A 56 -0.62 14.96 19.37
C CYS A 56 -0.10 14.24 20.64
N GLY A 57 0.92 13.41 20.51
CA GLY A 57 1.54 12.68 21.62
C GLY A 57 0.77 11.46 22.11
N LYS A 58 -0.31 11.07 21.43
CA LYS A 58 -1.07 9.83 21.68
C LYS A 58 -0.91 8.88 20.52
N ILE A 59 -1.09 7.59 20.80
CA ILE A 59 -1.07 6.53 19.79
C ILE A 59 -2.48 5.98 19.57
N TYR A 60 -2.82 5.69 18.33
CA TYR A 60 -4.11 5.15 17.92
C TYR A 60 -3.92 4.04 16.89
N SER A 61 -4.85 3.10 16.89
CA SER A 61 -4.96 2.08 15.85
C SER A 61 -6.42 1.71 15.68
N VAL A 62 -6.74 0.83 14.75
CA VAL A 62 -8.10 0.33 14.53
C VAL A 62 -8.66 -0.36 15.78
N GLY A 63 -7.82 -1.12 16.51
CA GLY A 63 -8.22 -1.80 17.75
C GLY A 63 -8.27 -0.88 18.96
N ASP A 64 -7.62 0.30 18.91
CA ASP A 64 -7.43 1.18 20.06
C ASP A 64 -7.90 2.63 19.77
N CYS A 65 -9.00 2.78 19.02
CA CYS A 65 -9.59 4.10 18.70
C CYS A 65 -10.99 4.33 19.30
N SER A 66 -11.51 3.41 20.10
CA SER A 66 -12.87 3.46 20.65
C SER A 66 -13.18 4.67 21.54
N GLN A 67 -12.15 5.37 22.04
CA GLN A 67 -12.29 6.57 22.86
C GLN A 67 -12.36 7.87 22.03
N LEU A 68 -12.21 7.79 20.73
CA LEU A 68 -12.34 8.92 19.83
C LEU A 68 -13.81 9.17 19.49
N ASN A 69 -14.19 10.44 19.35
CA ASN A 69 -15.49 10.80 18.80
C ASN A 69 -15.52 10.54 17.30
N SER A 70 -14.43 10.95 16.61
CA SER A 70 -14.27 10.71 15.18
C SER A 70 -12.80 10.45 14.81
N CYS A 71 -12.59 9.89 13.62
CA CYS A 71 -11.28 9.68 13.04
C CYS A 71 -11.33 9.89 11.52
N ARG A 72 -10.14 9.97 10.92
CA ARG A 72 -9.96 9.92 9.47
C ARG A 72 -9.16 8.69 9.10
N ILE A 73 -9.42 8.14 7.92
CA ILE A 73 -8.83 6.89 7.48
C ILE A 73 -7.89 7.15 6.30
N ILE A 74 -6.66 6.64 6.40
CA ILE A 74 -5.85 6.42 5.23
C ILE A 74 -5.69 4.91 5.02
N ALA A 75 -6.25 4.42 3.91
CA ALA A 75 -6.19 3.01 3.52
C ALA A 75 -5.28 2.83 2.30
N GLY A 76 -4.69 1.65 2.16
CA GLY A 76 -3.80 1.33 1.06
C GLY A 76 -2.88 0.15 1.35
N SER A 77 -1.80 0.09 0.59
CA SER A 77 -0.84 -1.01 0.63
C SER A 77 0.30 -0.80 1.64
N SER A 78 1.45 -1.40 1.35
CA SER A 78 2.67 -1.34 2.16
C SER A 78 3.20 0.09 2.39
N THR A 79 2.97 1.00 1.45
CA THR A 79 3.36 2.41 1.56
C THR A 79 2.53 3.12 2.63
N VAL A 80 1.22 2.86 2.70
CA VAL A 80 0.34 3.35 3.77
C VAL A 80 0.67 2.66 5.10
N PHE A 81 0.92 1.35 5.08
CA PHE A 81 1.40 0.64 6.26
C PHE A 81 2.66 1.29 6.84
N GLY A 82 3.51 1.87 5.98
CA GLY A 82 4.68 2.65 6.34
C GLY A 82 5.97 1.82 6.35
N ILE A 83 6.15 0.90 5.36
CA ILE A 83 7.47 0.34 5.09
C ILE A 83 8.41 1.51 4.75
N GLY A 84 9.63 1.49 5.29
CA GLY A 84 10.60 2.58 5.14
C GLY A 84 10.64 3.53 6.33
N ALA A 85 9.54 3.69 7.07
CA ALA A 85 9.51 4.50 8.28
C ALA A 85 10.35 3.86 9.40
N SER A 86 11.17 4.66 10.07
CA SER A 86 12.06 4.22 11.15
C SER A 86 11.30 3.96 12.47
N ALA A 87 10.09 4.48 12.62
CA ALA A 87 9.19 4.27 13.76
C ALA A 87 7.74 4.56 13.38
N ASP A 88 6.79 4.19 14.24
CA ASP A 88 5.35 4.41 13.97
C ASP A 88 4.99 5.90 13.84
N CYS A 89 5.71 6.78 14.54
CA CYS A 89 5.51 8.24 14.45
C CYS A 89 5.95 8.86 13.10
N HIS A 90 6.70 8.12 12.29
CA HIS A 90 7.14 8.55 10.96
C HIS A 90 6.32 7.97 9.82
N THR A 91 5.28 7.15 10.11
CA THR A 91 4.37 6.65 9.08
C THR A 91 3.53 7.76 8.47
N LEU A 92 3.02 7.56 7.27
CA LEU A 92 2.19 8.54 6.56
C LEU A 92 0.98 8.97 7.41
N ALA A 93 0.25 8.04 8.02
CA ALA A 93 -0.89 8.36 8.89
C ALA A 93 -0.50 9.24 10.07
N SER A 94 0.64 8.96 10.71
CA SER A 94 1.18 9.77 11.81
C SER A 94 1.57 11.18 11.34
N ARG A 95 2.25 11.28 10.20
CA ARG A 95 2.68 12.57 9.65
C ARG A 95 1.50 13.39 9.17
N MET A 96 0.49 12.77 8.57
CA MET A 96 -0.77 13.45 8.23
C MET A 96 -1.45 14.01 9.49
N SER A 97 -1.53 13.23 10.57
CA SER A 97 -2.11 13.70 11.84
C SER A 97 -1.36 14.88 12.46
N ILE A 98 -0.04 14.93 12.30
CA ILE A 98 0.79 16.02 12.83
C ILE A 98 0.66 17.28 11.97
N ASN A 99 0.60 17.13 10.66
CA ASN A 99 0.58 18.24 9.70
C ASN A 99 -0.85 18.78 9.44
N ASP A 100 -1.88 18.11 9.92
CA ASP A 100 -3.27 18.53 9.74
C ASP A 100 -3.78 19.31 10.97
N PRO A 101 -4.28 20.52 10.79
CA PRO A 101 -4.81 21.36 11.89
C PRO A 101 -6.12 20.82 12.49
N HIS A 102 -6.76 19.83 11.87
CA HIS A 102 -7.97 19.20 12.40
C HIS A 102 -7.66 18.32 13.61
N THR A 103 -8.64 18.15 14.48
CA THR A 103 -8.46 17.44 15.75
C THR A 103 -8.58 15.92 15.63
N SER A 104 -9.31 15.41 14.64
CA SER A 104 -9.47 13.96 14.45
C SER A 104 -8.22 13.34 13.83
N PRO A 105 -7.68 12.24 14.43
CA PRO A 105 -6.45 11.63 13.95
C PRO A 105 -6.67 10.83 12.66
N TRP A 106 -5.61 10.67 11.87
CA TRP A 106 -5.53 9.72 10.76
C TRP A 106 -5.16 8.34 11.29
N ILE A 107 -6.02 7.35 11.02
CA ILE A 107 -5.80 5.95 11.39
C ILE A 107 -5.23 5.19 10.20
N ASN A 108 -4.22 4.37 10.47
CA ASN A 108 -3.51 3.58 9.48
C ASN A 108 -4.29 2.30 9.13
N PHE A 109 -4.83 2.24 7.91
CA PHE A 109 -5.48 1.06 7.32
C PHE A 109 -4.62 0.43 6.22
N GLY A 110 -3.30 0.50 6.35
CA GLY A 110 -2.37 -0.10 5.41
C GLY A 110 -2.23 -1.61 5.58
N GLY A 111 -2.24 -2.34 4.46
CA GLY A 111 -1.97 -3.77 4.40
C GLY A 111 -0.73 -4.07 3.55
N ARG A 112 0.30 -4.74 4.12
CA ARG A 112 1.50 -5.10 3.34
C ARG A 112 1.14 -5.94 2.12
N SER A 113 1.60 -5.51 0.94
CA SER A 113 1.38 -6.22 -0.33
C SER A 113 -0.09 -6.40 -0.71
N PHE A 114 -0.99 -5.60 -0.17
CA PHE A 114 -2.42 -5.66 -0.50
C PHE A 114 -2.70 -5.01 -1.86
N ASN A 115 -3.62 -5.61 -2.60
CA ASN A 115 -4.28 -5.03 -3.75
C ASN A 115 -5.58 -4.30 -3.32
N SER A 116 -6.22 -3.58 -4.23
CA SER A 116 -7.44 -2.82 -3.95
C SER A 116 -8.60 -3.68 -3.40
N THR A 117 -8.69 -4.94 -3.80
CA THR A 117 -9.71 -5.88 -3.28
C THR A 117 -9.46 -6.20 -1.80
N GLN A 118 -8.20 -6.50 -1.43
CA GLN A 118 -7.85 -6.79 -0.04
C GLN A 118 -8.01 -5.55 0.85
N GLU A 119 -7.66 -4.37 0.36
CA GLU A 119 -7.85 -3.09 1.06
C GLU A 119 -9.33 -2.85 1.40
N MET A 120 -10.22 -3.04 0.42
CA MET A 120 -11.66 -2.89 0.57
C MET A 120 -12.25 -3.92 1.56
N ILE A 121 -11.86 -5.20 1.44
CA ILE A 121 -12.32 -6.26 2.34
C ILE A 121 -11.82 -6.01 3.77
N LEU A 122 -10.53 -5.64 3.95
CA LEU A 122 -9.97 -5.33 5.26
C LEU A 122 -10.78 -4.24 5.96
N PHE A 123 -11.12 -3.18 5.25
CA PHE A 123 -11.95 -2.10 5.79
C PHE A 123 -13.34 -2.60 6.17
N SER A 124 -14.03 -3.32 5.27
CA SER A 124 -15.38 -3.85 5.50
C SER A 124 -15.45 -4.77 6.73
N LEU A 125 -14.42 -5.60 6.96
CA LEU A 125 -14.35 -6.50 8.12
C LEU A 125 -14.15 -5.77 9.45
N ASN A 126 -13.58 -4.56 9.44
CA ASN A 126 -13.15 -3.87 10.66
C ASN A 126 -13.85 -2.52 10.90
N ARG A 127 -14.70 -2.05 9.95
CA ARG A 127 -15.40 -0.77 10.06
C ARG A 127 -16.17 -0.62 11.37
N HIS A 128 -16.77 -1.68 11.87
CA HIS A 128 -17.56 -1.69 13.10
C HIS A 128 -16.78 -1.33 14.37
N LEU A 129 -15.45 -1.31 14.31
CA LEU A 129 -14.57 -0.95 15.42
C LEU A 129 -14.27 0.56 15.46
N LEU A 130 -14.55 1.27 14.38
CA LEU A 130 -14.19 2.67 14.21
C LEU A 130 -15.30 3.57 14.76
N PRO A 131 -14.92 4.74 15.33
CA PRO A 131 -15.88 5.80 15.64
C PRO A 131 -16.46 6.41 14.36
N GLU A 132 -17.07 7.58 14.43
CA GLU A 132 -17.45 8.36 13.26
C GLU A 132 -16.24 8.61 12.36
N ILE A 133 -16.45 8.49 11.03
CA ILE A 133 -15.36 8.67 10.05
C ILE A 133 -15.59 9.99 9.32
N ASP A 134 -14.68 10.94 9.55
CA ASP A 134 -14.78 12.27 8.95
C ASP A 134 -14.33 12.29 7.48
N GLU A 135 -13.42 11.42 7.09
CA GLU A 135 -12.81 11.38 5.74
C GLU A 135 -12.07 10.06 5.49
N VAL A 136 -12.12 9.61 4.25
CA VAL A 136 -11.37 8.44 3.78
C VAL A 136 -10.46 8.84 2.62
N VAL A 137 -9.18 8.54 2.75
CA VAL A 137 -8.17 8.61 1.69
C VAL A 137 -7.74 7.20 1.36
N LEU A 138 -7.86 6.81 0.09
CA LEU A 138 -7.38 5.52 -0.42
C LEU A 138 -6.17 5.76 -1.31
N MET A 139 -4.96 5.43 -0.83
CA MET A 139 -3.73 5.49 -1.62
C MET A 139 -3.35 4.11 -2.12
N SER A 140 -3.64 3.83 -3.40
CA SER A 140 -3.56 2.50 -4.00
C SER A 140 -3.19 2.54 -5.48
N GLY A 141 -3.39 1.44 -6.19
CA GLY A 141 -3.24 1.29 -7.64
C GLY A 141 -1.98 0.56 -8.07
N PHE A 142 -0.82 0.79 -7.44
CA PHE A 142 0.42 0.15 -7.85
C PHE A 142 0.35 -1.38 -7.78
N ASN A 143 -0.16 -1.94 -6.70
CA ASN A 143 -0.21 -3.40 -6.55
C ASN A 143 -1.18 -4.05 -7.53
N ASP A 144 -2.27 -3.41 -7.89
CA ASP A 144 -3.19 -3.88 -8.93
C ASP A 144 -2.46 -3.97 -10.28
N LEU A 145 -1.70 -2.94 -10.64
CA LEU A 145 -0.89 -2.93 -11.85
C LEU A 145 0.24 -3.98 -11.82
N GLY A 146 0.94 -4.10 -10.69
CA GLY A 146 1.98 -5.10 -10.51
C GLY A 146 1.46 -6.54 -10.64
N LEU A 147 0.31 -6.83 -10.03
CA LEU A 147 -0.32 -8.15 -10.08
C LEU A 147 -0.98 -8.45 -11.44
N ALA A 148 -1.34 -7.44 -12.20
CA ALA A 148 -1.88 -7.58 -13.56
C ALA A 148 -0.91 -8.27 -14.53
N ARG A 149 0.40 -8.31 -14.22
CA ARG A 149 1.42 -9.05 -14.99
C ARG A 149 1.33 -10.57 -14.83
N LEU A 150 0.65 -11.05 -13.80
CA LEU A 150 0.51 -12.48 -13.59
C LEU A 150 -0.35 -13.12 -14.69
N PRO A 151 -0.07 -14.39 -15.06
CA PRO A 151 -0.91 -15.14 -15.95
C PRO A 151 -2.39 -15.16 -15.54
N ALA A 152 -3.30 -15.23 -16.51
CA ALA A 152 -4.75 -15.13 -16.30
C ALA A 152 -5.27 -16.11 -15.22
N ARG A 153 -4.73 -17.32 -15.15
CA ARG A 153 -5.10 -18.34 -14.15
C ARG A 153 -4.84 -17.89 -12.69
N PHE A 154 -3.90 -16.96 -12.47
CA PHE A 154 -3.59 -16.43 -11.14
C PHE A 154 -4.28 -15.11 -10.85
N ARG A 155 -4.74 -14.39 -11.87
CA ARG A 155 -5.43 -13.10 -11.72
C ARG A 155 -6.92 -13.28 -11.44
N GLN A 156 -7.59 -14.12 -12.22
CA GLN A 156 -9.04 -14.31 -12.20
C GLN A 156 -9.82 -12.98 -12.20
N GLU A 157 -11.10 -12.98 -11.88
CA GLU A 157 -11.92 -11.77 -11.88
C GLU A 157 -11.76 -10.90 -10.64
N HIS A 158 -11.30 -11.49 -9.53
CA HIS A 158 -11.24 -10.82 -8.22
C HIS A 158 -9.85 -10.26 -7.88
N GLY A 159 -8.92 -10.36 -8.80
CA GLY A 159 -7.55 -9.95 -8.60
C GLY A 159 -6.66 -11.05 -8.02
N ALA A 160 -5.39 -10.96 -8.37
CA ALA A 160 -4.34 -11.79 -7.78
C ALA A 160 -3.90 -11.21 -6.43
N PHE A 161 -3.06 -11.94 -5.71
CA PHE A 161 -2.44 -11.45 -4.50
C PHE A 161 -0.98 -11.92 -4.42
N PHE A 162 -0.15 -11.12 -3.78
CA PHE A 162 1.21 -11.53 -3.45
C PHE A 162 1.16 -12.66 -2.42
N MET A 163 2.21 -13.46 -2.32
CA MET A 163 2.28 -14.59 -1.38
C MET A 163 1.29 -15.75 -1.68
N GLY A 164 0.78 -15.86 -2.92
CA GLY A 164 -0.15 -16.93 -3.31
C GLY A 164 0.40 -18.33 -3.06
N ASN A 165 1.67 -18.55 -3.41
CA ASN A 165 2.33 -19.83 -3.19
C ASN A 165 2.45 -20.18 -1.70
N GLN A 166 2.80 -19.20 -0.87
CA GLN A 166 2.90 -19.38 0.59
C GLN A 166 1.54 -19.70 1.20
N PHE A 167 0.49 -19.00 0.77
CA PHE A 167 -0.88 -19.28 1.21
C PHE A 167 -1.30 -20.71 0.86
N HIS A 168 -1.13 -21.11 -0.39
CA HIS A 168 -1.50 -22.46 -0.82
C HIS A 168 -0.70 -23.53 -0.07
N SER A 169 0.59 -23.34 0.14
CA SER A 169 1.42 -24.26 0.91
C SER A 169 0.98 -24.34 2.38
N ALA A 170 0.61 -23.21 2.99
CA ALA A 170 0.09 -23.19 4.35
C ALA A 170 -1.25 -23.95 4.44
N MET A 171 -2.17 -23.71 3.51
CA MET A 171 -3.47 -24.42 3.48
C MET A 171 -3.31 -25.91 3.27
N GLN A 172 -2.40 -26.36 2.40
CA GLN A 172 -2.10 -27.77 2.18
C GLN A 172 -1.55 -28.44 3.45
N SER A 173 -0.66 -27.76 4.17
CA SER A 173 -0.10 -28.31 5.42
C SER A 173 -1.15 -28.54 6.51
N PHE A 174 -2.25 -27.77 6.52
CA PHE A 174 -3.39 -28.01 7.41
C PHE A 174 -4.27 -29.19 6.97
N GLN A 175 -4.28 -29.52 5.68
CA GLN A 175 -5.10 -30.60 5.13
C GLN A 175 -4.39 -31.94 5.06
N GLU A 176 -3.06 -31.98 5.10
CA GLU A 176 -2.28 -33.22 5.07
C GLU A 176 -2.33 -33.97 6.41
N THR A 177 -3.49 -34.54 6.71
CA THR A 177 -3.51 -35.79 7.49
C THR A 177 -2.88 -36.89 6.63
N ARG A 178 -2.03 -37.69 7.22
CA ARG A 178 -1.07 -38.70 6.77
C ARG A 178 -1.33 -39.55 5.48
N VAL A 179 -2.36 -39.31 4.70
CA VAL A 179 -2.80 -40.23 3.62
C VAL A 179 -2.51 -39.71 2.19
N SER A 180 -2.26 -38.41 1.98
CA SER A 180 -2.20 -37.89 0.60
C SER A 180 -0.80 -37.65 0.00
N ARG A 181 0.28 -38.06 0.67
CA ARG A 181 1.66 -37.88 0.16
C ARG A 181 2.01 -38.55 -1.16
N TRP A 182 1.12 -39.40 -1.70
CA TRP A 182 1.44 -40.27 -2.83
C TRP A 182 0.90 -39.84 -4.19
N VAL A 183 0.15 -38.76 -4.31
CA VAL A 183 -0.56 -38.41 -5.56
C VAL A 183 -0.25 -37.03 -6.12
N SER A 184 0.68 -36.29 -5.58
CA SER A 184 1.07 -35.02 -6.21
C SER A 184 2.02 -35.24 -7.39
N ARG A 185 1.50 -35.77 -8.50
CA ARG A 185 2.16 -35.68 -9.81
C ARG A 185 2.28 -34.18 -10.15
N ARG A 186 3.52 -33.71 -10.27
CA ARG A 186 3.85 -32.41 -10.86
C ARG A 186 3.13 -32.31 -12.22
N LYS A 187 2.05 -31.55 -12.30
CA LYS A 187 1.58 -31.05 -13.59
C LYS A 187 2.68 -30.14 -14.13
N ALA A 188 3.06 -30.36 -15.38
CA ALA A 188 3.95 -29.45 -16.11
C ALA A 188 3.40 -28.04 -15.96
N VAL A 189 4.26 -27.11 -15.60
CA VAL A 189 3.92 -25.69 -15.59
C VAL A 189 3.75 -25.32 -17.06
N GLU A 190 2.52 -25.17 -17.51
CA GLU A 190 2.25 -24.50 -18.78
C GLU A 190 2.84 -23.08 -18.66
N HIS A 191 3.70 -22.71 -19.60
CA HIS A 191 4.18 -21.35 -19.75
C HIS A 191 2.99 -20.51 -20.24
N ASP A 192 2.26 -19.91 -19.31
CA ASP A 192 1.32 -18.87 -19.65
C ASP A 192 2.11 -17.60 -19.97
N ASP A 193 1.82 -16.99 -21.10
CA ASP A 193 2.45 -15.74 -21.50
C ASP A 193 2.08 -14.60 -20.55
N VAL A 194 3.04 -13.73 -20.30
CA VAL A 194 2.79 -12.46 -19.57
C VAL A 194 1.87 -11.60 -20.45
N PRO A 195 0.76 -11.05 -19.92
CA PRO A 195 -0.14 -10.19 -20.69
C PRO A 195 0.58 -8.97 -21.28
N SER A 196 0.09 -8.45 -22.38
CA SER A 196 0.57 -7.18 -22.91
C SER A 196 0.41 -6.04 -21.91
N LEU A 197 1.19 -4.98 -22.03
CA LEU A 197 1.11 -3.83 -21.13
C LEU A 197 -0.29 -3.19 -21.14
N GLU A 198 -0.92 -3.12 -22.31
CA GLU A 198 -2.30 -2.60 -22.47
C GLU A 198 -3.31 -3.46 -21.70
N GLU A 199 -3.21 -4.78 -21.77
CA GLU A 199 -4.06 -5.70 -21.02
C GLU A 199 -3.81 -5.58 -19.51
N GLN A 200 -2.56 -5.41 -19.07
CA GLN A 200 -2.21 -5.20 -17.68
C GLN A 200 -2.86 -3.92 -17.14
N ILE A 201 -2.71 -2.80 -17.85
CA ILE A 201 -3.30 -1.51 -17.48
C ILE A 201 -4.82 -1.61 -17.45
N SER A 202 -5.43 -2.17 -18.49
CA SER A 202 -6.89 -2.31 -18.57
C SER A 202 -7.46 -3.14 -17.45
N TYR A 203 -6.82 -4.26 -17.13
CA TYR A 203 -7.20 -5.14 -16.01
C TYR A 203 -7.08 -4.40 -14.66
N ALA A 204 -5.96 -3.73 -14.41
CA ALA A 204 -5.72 -3.02 -13.15
C ALA A 204 -6.71 -1.87 -12.95
N VAL A 205 -6.98 -1.09 -14.00
CA VAL A 205 -7.97 0.00 -13.96
C VAL A 205 -9.36 -0.55 -13.64
N GLU A 206 -9.80 -1.61 -14.32
CA GLU A 206 -11.14 -2.18 -14.10
C GLU A 206 -11.27 -2.78 -12.70
N LEU A 207 -10.24 -3.46 -12.19
CA LEU A 207 -10.23 -3.98 -10.83
C LEU A 207 -10.33 -2.84 -9.80
N THR A 208 -9.50 -1.81 -9.95
CA THR A 208 -9.51 -0.63 -9.08
C THR A 208 -10.87 0.08 -9.15
N ARG A 209 -11.43 0.29 -10.36
CA ARG A 209 -12.74 0.93 -10.57
C ARG A 209 -13.87 0.19 -9.85
N ARG A 210 -13.93 -1.15 -9.94
CA ARG A 210 -14.93 -1.96 -9.22
C ARG A 210 -14.82 -1.81 -7.70
N ASN A 211 -13.61 -1.82 -7.18
CA ASN A 211 -13.38 -1.63 -5.75
C ASN A 211 -13.68 -0.19 -5.30
N LEU A 212 -13.37 0.81 -6.12
CA LEU A 212 -13.75 2.21 -5.87
C LEU A 212 -15.28 2.41 -5.81
N SER A 213 -16.05 1.71 -6.65
CA SER A 213 -17.51 1.73 -6.58
C SER A 213 -18.01 1.18 -5.23
N ASN A 214 -17.41 0.10 -4.72
CA ASN A 214 -17.73 -0.43 -3.40
C ASN A 214 -17.33 0.54 -2.28
N TRP A 215 -16.15 1.14 -2.35
CA TRP A 215 -15.72 2.17 -1.41
C TRP A 215 -16.65 3.39 -1.41
N SER A 216 -17.10 3.84 -2.59
CA SER A 216 -18.04 4.95 -2.73
C SER A 216 -19.36 4.65 -2.01
N ALA A 217 -19.90 3.44 -2.17
CA ALA A 217 -21.11 3.01 -1.47
C ALA A 217 -20.93 2.99 0.06
N LEU A 218 -19.82 2.44 0.55
CA LEU A 218 -19.48 2.42 1.98
C LEU A 218 -19.32 3.85 2.54
N CYS A 219 -18.58 4.71 1.83
CA CYS A 219 -18.35 6.08 2.26
C CYS A 219 -19.63 6.93 2.22
N SER A 220 -20.51 6.69 1.26
CA SER A 220 -21.82 7.34 1.17
C SER A 220 -22.71 6.99 2.38
N ASP A 221 -22.74 5.72 2.78
CA ASP A 221 -23.46 5.28 3.99
C ASP A 221 -22.92 5.95 5.26
N MET A 222 -21.61 6.13 5.35
CA MET A 222 -20.93 6.81 6.46
C MET A 222 -21.02 8.34 6.38
N LYS A 223 -21.45 8.90 5.27
CA LYS A 223 -21.38 10.35 4.95
C LYS A 223 -19.96 10.91 4.99
N ALA A 224 -18.97 10.07 4.74
CA ALA A 224 -17.56 10.43 4.71
C ALA A 224 -17.10 10.68 3.27
N PRO A 225 -16.46 11.82 2.96
CA PRO A 225 -15.88 12.05 1.65
C PRO A 225 -14.77 11.03 1.37
N LEU A 226 -14.75 10.51 0.12
CA LEU A 226 -13.73 9.60 -0.40
C LEU A 226 -12.81 10.32 -1.37
N THR A 227 -11.52 10.18 -1.16
CA THR A 227 -10.49 10.62 -2.11
C THR A 227 -9.60 9.44 -2.49
N PHE A 228 -9.49 9.18 -3.80
CA PHE A 228 -8.50 8.23 -4.32
C PHE A 228 -7.20 8.96 -4.68
N VAL A 229 -6.09 8.39 -4.23
CA VAL A 229 -4.73 8.88 -4.46
C VAL A 229 -3.96 7.80 -5.19
N LEU A 230 -3.47 8.10 -6.40
CA LEU A 230 -2.58 7.17 -7.08
C LEU A 230 -1.23 7.12 -6.34
N GLN A 231 -0.86 5.93 -5.86
CA GLN A 231 0.40 5.71 -5.15
C GLN A 231 1.59 6.04 -6.06
N PRO A 232 2.50 6.95 -5.67
CA PRO A 232 3.66 7.28 -6.48
C PRO A 232 4.74 6.21 -6.39
N LEU A 233 5.53 6.09 -7.45
CA LEU A 233 6.75 5.30 -7.50
C LEU A 233 7.94 6.21 -7.77
N ALA A 234 9.12 5.84 -7.30
CA ALA A 234 10.33 6.64 -7.51
C ALA A 234 10.59 6.94 -9.00
N ASN A 235 10.42 5.95 -9.88
CA ASN A 235 10.60 6.11 -11.32
C ASN A 235 9.51 6.96 -12.00
N TRP A 236 8.32 7.06 -11.41
CA TRP A 236 7.26 7.95 -11.90
C TRP A 236 7.49 9.39 -11.47
N VAL A 237 8.00 9.58 -10.25
CA VAL A 237 8.32 10.92 -9.73
C VAL A 237 9.47 11.56 -10.51
N ARG A 238 10.53 10.82 -10.81
CA ARG A 238 11.69 11.35 -11.55
C ARG A 238 12.53 10.25 -12.18
N VAL A 239 13.21 10.61 -13.27
CA VAL A 239 14.07 9.69 -14.02
C VAL A 239 15.34 9.37 -13.21
N ARG A 240 15.91 10.37 -12.52
CA ARG A 240 17.06 10.23 -11.64
C ARG A 240 16.68 10.60 -10.22
N GLY A 241 16.95 9.70 -9.29
CA GLY A 241 16.74 9.93 -7.88
C GLY A 241 17.85 10.78 -7.25
N ALA A 242 17.69 11.10 -5.97
CA ALA A 242 18.78 11.61 -5.14
C ALA A 242 19.96 10.61 -5.12
N LYS A 243 21.14 11.08 -4.72
CA LYS A 243 22.34 10.24 -4.68
C LYS A 243 22.15 8.96 -3.85
N GLU A 244 21.48 9.07 -2.74
CA GLU A 244 21.15 7.98 -1.82
C GLU A 244 20.23 6.96 -2.50
N GLU A 245 19.21 7.42 -3.22
CA GLU A 245 18.28 6.57 -3.97
C GLU A 245 19.00 5.79 -5.06
N GLU A 246 19.84 6.46 -5.85
CA GLU A 246 20.61 5.82 -6.92
C GLU A 246 21.52 4.69 -6.38
N LEU A 247 22.19 4.92 -5.23
CA LEU A 247 23.01 3.92 -4.57
C LEU A 247 22.19 2.72 -4.10
N LEU A 248 21.04 2.98 -3.45
CA LEU A 248 20.15 1.95 -2.93
C LEU A 248 19.52 1.14 -4.07
N PHE A 249 19.06 1.81 -5.14
CA PHE A 249 18.43 1.15 -6.28
C PHE A 249 19.41 0.28 -7.03
N ALA A 250 20.64 0.77 -7.26
CA ALA A 250 21.70 0.00 -7.92
C ALA A 250 22.12 -1.24 -7.11
N GLU A 251 22.16 -1.14 -5.79
CA GLU A 251 22.48 -2.29 -4.93
C GLU A 251 21.37 -3.34 -4.96
N ARG A 252 20.11 -2.92 -4.84
CA ARG A 252 18.94 -3.82 -4.88
C ARG A 252 18.79 -4.51 -6.24
N GLU A 253 19.10 -3.82 -7.33
CA GLU A 253 19.04 -4.39 -8.68
C GLU A 253 20.02 -5.56 -8.84
N LYS A 254 21.21 -5.49 -8.21
CA LYS A 254 22.17 -6.60 -8.19
C LYS A 254 21.68 -7.83 -7.44
N LEU A 255 20.77 -7.65 -6.47
CA LEU A 255 20.26 -8.73 -5.61
C LEU A 255 19.07 -9.48 -6.19
N GLY A 256 18.40 -8.97 -7.22
CA GLY A 256 17.28 -9.71 -7.79
C GLY A 256 16.22 -8.93 -8.55
N GLY A 257 16.62 -7.97 -9.35
CA GLY A 257 15.83 -7.61 -10.52
C GLY A 257 14.44 -7.04 -10.26
N PHE A 258 14.32 -5.95 -9.49
CA PHE A 258 13.05 -5.21 -9.41
C PHE A 258 12.55 -4.85 -10.83
N ALA A 259 13.44 -4.43 -11.72
CA ALA A 259 13.14 -4.16 -13.12
C ALA A 259 12.68 -5.43 -13.87
N GLN A 260 13.22 -6.61 -13.55
CA GLN A 260 12.74 -7.88 -14.11
C GLN A 260 11.28 -8.19 -13.71
N HIS A 261 10.91 -7.91 -12.45
CA HIS A 261 9.57 -8.21 -11.95
C HIS A 261 8.52 -7.22 -12.45
N TYR A 262 8.87 -5.94 -12.51
CA TYR A 262 7.91 -4.88 -12.80
C TYR A 262 8.08 -4.30 -14.23
N GLY A 263 9.28 -4.40 -14.83
CA GLY A 263 9.51 -4.08 -16.23
C GLY A 263 8.92 -2.74 -16.66
N ASP A 264 8.12 -2.79 -17.71
CA ASP A 264 7.55 -1.60 -18.37
C ASP A 264 6.59 -0.79 -17.52
N ILE A 265 6.03 -1.35 -16.43
CA ILE A 265 5.14 -0.59 -15.53
C ILE A 265 5.85 0.56 -14.82
N LEU A 266 7.17 0.57 -14.79
CA LEU A 266 7.97 1.64 -14.20
C LEU A 266 8.19 2.84 -15.13
N SER A 267 7.81 2.73 -16.40
CA SER A 267 8.02 3.79 -17.39
C SER A 267 7.09 4.99 -17.15
N GLN A 268 7.49 6.17 -17.61
CA GLN A 268 6.67 7.38 -17.58
C GLN A 268 5.42 7.22 -18.46
N GLU A 269 5.55 6.57 -19.62
CA GLU A 269 4.43 6.30 -20.51
C GLU A 269 3.34 5.45 -19.83
N THR A 270 3.76 4.41 -19.10
CA THR A 270 2.82 3.58 -18.31
C THR A 270 2.14 4.40 -17.22
N TYR A 271 2.91 5.21 -16.48
CA TYR A 271 2.35 6.09 -15.47
C TYR A 271 1.29 7.02 -16.03
N GLU A 272 1.59 7.76 -17.12
CA GLU A 272 0.68 8.70 -17.73
C GLU A 272 -0.62 8.02 -18.19
N THR A 273 -0.49 6.90 -18.89
CA THR A 273 -1.64 6.12 -19.38
C THR A 273 -2.50 5.59 -18.22
N TYR A 274 -1.85 5.04 -17.21
CA TYR A 274 -2.54 4.45 -16.04
C TYR A 274 -3.23 5.52 -15.20
N ARG A 275 -2.54 6.64 -14.93
CA ARG A 275 -3.08 7.82 -14.25
C ARG A 275 -4.34 8.35 -14.92
N ASP A 276 -4.28 8.58 -16.23
CA ASP A 276 -5.38 9.17 -16.98
C ASP A 276 -6.63 8.27 -16.97
N LYS A 277 -6.44 6.96 -17.12
CA LYS A 277 -7.53 5.98 -17.03
C LYS A 277 -8.13 5.90 -15.61
N LEU A 278 -7.31 5.97 -14.56
CA LEU A 278 -7.81 5.99 -13.18
C LEU A 278 -8.50 7.30 -12.83
N ALA A 279 -7.99 8.44 -13.33
CA ALA A 279 -8.65 9.72 -13.16
C ALA A 279 -10.05 9.74 -13.82
N ALA A 280 -10.16 9.21 -15.04
CA ALA A 280 -11.45 9.05 -15.72
C ALA A 280 -12.41 8.13 -14.95
N ALA A 281 -11.92 7.00 -14.41
CA ALA A 281 -12.73 6.09 -13.61
C ALA A 281 -13.22 6.76 -12.31
N CYS A 282 -12.40 7.59 -11.67
CA CYS A 282 -12.81 8.36 -10.50
C CYS A 282 -13.86 9.41 -10.85
N ASP A 283 -13.69 10.11 -11.96
CA ASP A 283 -14.66 11.12 -12.47
C ASP A 283 -16.03 10.47 -12.73
N GLU A 284 -16.07 9.34 -13.44
CA GLU A 284 -17.29 8.56 -13.67
C GLU A 284 -18.02 8.16 -12.38
N LEU A 285 -17.28 7.90 -11.31
CA LEU A 285 -17.83 7.49 -10.02
C LEU A 285 -18.09 8.68 -9.08
N GLY A 286 -17.79 9.91 -9.48
CA GLY A 286 -17.89 11.09 -8.63
C GLY A 286 -16.91 11.09 -7.44
N ILE A 287 -15.77 10.40 -7.57
CA ILE A 287 -14.75 10.28 -6.53
C ILE A 287 -13.64 11.31 -6.78
N SER A 288 -13.22 12.02 -5.73
CA SER A 288 -12.08 12.93 -5.83
C SER A 288 -10.79 12.16 -6.15
N PHE A 289 -10.06 12.59 -7.18
CA PHE A 289 -8.78 12.02 -7.58
C PHE A 289 -7.61 12.97 -7.27
N ILE A 290 -6.52 12.44 -6.71
CA ILE A 290 -5.25 13.15 -6.54
C ILE A 290 -4.15 12.37 -7.26
N ASP A 291 -3.52 13.02 -8.23
CA ASP A 291 -2.25 12.57 -8.78
C ASP A 291 -1.11 13.04 -7.87
N LEU A 292 -0.71 12.16 -6.96
CA LEU A 292 0.33 12.46 -5.99
C LEU A 292 1.72 12.54 -6.63
N THR A 293 1.95 11.82 -7.72
CA THR A 293 3.22 11.85 -8.46
C THR A 293 3.49 13.26 -8.99
N SER A 294 2.53 13.85 -9.72
CA SER A 294 2.64 15.21 -10.23
C SER A 294 2.78 16.24 -9.08
N ALA A 295 1.98 16.09 -8.03
CA ALA A 295 2.06 17.00 -6.87
C ALA A 295 3.43 16.96 -6.17
N ILE A 296 4.08 15.79 -6.12
CA ILE A 296 5.44 15.66 -5.59
C ILE A 296 6.43 16.33 -6.56
N GLN A 297 6.35 16.06 -7.86
CA GLN A 297 7.24 16.66 -8.87
C GLN A 297 7.26 18.18 -8.79
N ASP A 298 6.09 18.81 -8.57
CA ASP A 298 5.94 20.26 -8.47
C ASP A 298 6.49 20.84 -7.15
N SER A 299 6.73 20.00 -6.15
CA SER A 299 6.98 20.44 -4.76
C SER A 299 8.40 20.18 -4.25
N ILE A 300 9.19 19.36 -4.95
CA ILE A 300 10.50 18.92 -4.45
C ILE A 300 11.66 19.35 -5.35
N SER A 301 12.87 19.43 -4.75
CA SER A 301 14.13 19.52 -5.50
C SER A 301 14.64 18.15 -5.90
N ASP A 302 15.47 18.10 -6.95
CA ASP A 302 15.99 16.85 -7.52
C ASP A 302 16.93 16.09 -6.57
N ASP A 303 17.54 16.76 -5.61
CA ASP A 303 18.48 16.20 -4.64
C ASP A 303 17.84 15.69 -3.36
N LEU A 304 16.50 15.84 -3.21
CA LEU A 304 15.78 15.44 -2.02
C LEU A 304 15.62 13.91 -1.97
N TRP A 305 16.08 13.29 -0.89
CA TRP A 305 15.97 11.84 -0.71
C TRP A 305 14.59 11.42 -0.17
N LEU A 306 13.72 10.94 -1.06
CA LEU A 306 12.33 10.56 -0.73
C LEU A 306 12.14 9.07 -0.49
N PHE A 307 12.86 8.20 -1.21
CA PHE A 307 12.57 6.76 -1.28
C PHE A 307 13.69 5.91 -0.72
N VAL A 308 13.36 4.88 0.09
CA VAL A 308 14.29 3.85 0.56
C VAL A 308 14.45 2.71 -0.45
N ASP A 309 13.48 2.56 -1.34
CA ASP A 309 13.48 1.70 -2.52
C ASP A 309 12.54 2.33 -3.57
N ARG A 310 12.25 1.64 -4.69
CA ARG A 310 11.44 2.21 -5.77
C ARG A 310 9.96 2.46 -5.42
N ILE A 311 9.52 2.05 -4.22
CA ILE A 311 8.10 2.07 -3.80
C ILE A 311 7.90 2.85 -2.49
N HIS A 312 8.82 2.68 -1.51
CA HIS A 312 8.58 3.07 -0.13
C HIS A 312 9.37 4.32 0.25
N PHE A 313 8.77 5.17 1.07
CA PHE A 313 9.34 6.45 1.46
C PHE A 313 10.34 6.33 2.62
N THR A 314 11.27 7.30 2.70
CA THR A 314 12.04 7.61 3.91
C THR A 314 11.13 8.28 4.96
N ASP A 315 11.65 8.53 6.18
CA ASP A 315 10.93 9.34 7.19
C ASP A 315 10.61 10.74 6.67
N GLU A 316 11.57 11.38 6.02
CA GLU A 316 11.39 12.68 5.39
C GLU A 316 10.41 12.61 4.22
N GLY A 317 10.51 11.55 3.41
CA GLY A 317 9.56 11.30 2.33
C GLY A 317 8.12 11.16 2.83
N HIS A 318 7.89 10.43 3.92
CA HIS A 318 6.57 10.35 4.55
C HIS A 318 6.06 11.71 5.04
N ASP A 319 6.94 12.55 5.59
CA ASP A 319 6.55 13.90 6.07
C ASP A 319 6.18 14.83 4.91
N ILE A 320 6.99 14.85 3.86
CA ILE A 320 6.75 15.68 2.67
C ILE A 320 5.45 15.27 1.99
N VAL A 321 5.27 13.96 1.77
CA VAL A 321 4.06 13.41 1.16
C VAL A 321 2.82 13.71 2.01
N ALA A 322 2.92 13.61 3.34
CA ALA A 322 1.82 13.99 4.24
C ALA A 322 1.43 15.45 4.08
N ARG A 323 2.40 16.38 4.04
CA ARG A 323 2.13 17.82 3.83
C ARG A 323 1.46 18.07 2.49
N ILE A 324 2.00 17.50 1.41
CA ILE A 324 1.41 17.62 0.07
C ILE A 324 -0.03 17.09 0.06
N LEU A 325 -0.28 15.92 0.65
CA LEU A 325 -1.63 15.35 0.70
C LEU A 325 -2.60 16.26 1.47
N ILE A 326 -2.23 16.76 2.65
CA ILE A 326 -3.07 17.67 3.43
C ILE A 326 -3.40 18.95 2.65
N GLU A 327 -2.43 19.53 1.94
CA GLU A 327 -2.65 20.70 1.09
C GLU A 327 -3.61 20.40 -0.08
N GLN A 328 -3.41 19.27 -0.77
CA GLN A 328 -4.28 18.83 -1.88
C GLN A 328 -5.71 18.57 -1.40
N LEU A 329 -5.90 17.91 -0.26
CA LEU A 329 -7.21 17.66 0.33
C LEU A 329 -7.91 18.99 0.71
N ALA A 330 -7.17 19.95 1.28
CA ALA A 330 -7.71 21.26 1.60
C ALA A 330 -8.13 22.05 0.34
N MET A 331 -7.36 21.97 -0.75
CA MET A 331 -7.71 22.59 -2.02
C MET A 331 -8.99 22.01 -2.65
N LYS A 332 -9.18 20.70 -2.55
CA LYS A 332 -10.38 20.00 -3.05
C LYS A 332 -11.64 20.43 -2.28
N LYS A 333 -11.56 20.50 -0.95
CA LYS A 333 -12.67 20.97 -0.09
C LYS A 333 -13.12 22.40 -0.38
N ARG A 334 -12.24 23.26 -0.89
CA ARG A 334 -12.59 24.65 -1.27
C ARG A 334 -13.27 24.76 -2.64
N LYS A 335 -13.20 23.73 -3.47
CA LYS A 335 -13.77 23.70 -4.83
C LYS A 335 -15.10 22.95 -4.90
N SER A 336 -15.43 22.14 -3.89
CA SER A 336 -16.71 21.44 -3.72
C SER A 336 -17.68 22.30 -2.90
#